data_00ff1b3d998c0e8cbec50452375cc40d
#
_entry.id   00ff1b3d998c0e8cbec50452375cc40d
#
_cell.length_a   1.000
_cell.length_b   1.000
_cell.length_c   1.000
_cell.angle_alpha   90.00
_cell.angle_beta   90.00
_cell.angle_gamma   90.00
#
_symmetry.space_group_name_H-M   'P 1'
#
loop_
_entity.id
_entity.type
_entity.pdbx_description
1 polymer ?
#
loop_
_entity_poly.entity_id
_entity_poly.type
_entity_poly.pdbx_seq_one_letter_code
_entity_poly.pdbx_strand_id
1 'polypeptide(L)'
;MGISGFFNELNKEYDITKVINKDNRTNCKYLILDFNAIIHNISQYVNQHINILLKQYLIQVNIDGNVDYNLITDLNIEDQISSFSPNNEDDVYSFFSKIFNEEFMIKLIYKKIQDYIIYIISNYCVTEKLELIYICIDGVPSKAKIITQR
;
A
#
# COMPACT_ATOMS: atom_id res chain seq x y z
N MET A 1 -12.68 -3.46 17.43
CA MET A 1 -13.83 -2.56 17.59
C MET A 1 -13.48 -1.52 18.63
N GLY A 2 -13.39 -0.25 18.21
CA GLY A 2 -13.28 0.86 19.16
C GLY A 2 -14.66 1.30 19.64
N ILE A 3 -14.72 2.03 20.73
CA ILE A 3 -15.96 2.69 21.20
C ILE A 3 -16.29 3.77 20.17
N SER A 4 -17.47 3.67 19.53
CA SER A 4 -17.90 4.62 18.51
C SER A 4 -17.91 6.05 19.07
N GLY A 5 -17.26 6.98 18.38
CA GLY A 5 -17.19 8.38 18.80
C GLY A 5 -16.18 8.71 19.91
N PHE A 6 -15.61 7.71 20.59
CA PHE A 6 -14.70 7.93 21.72
C PHE A 6 -13.50 8.82 21.37
N PHE A 7 -12.86 8.58 20.23
CA PHE A 7 -11.76 9.40 19.77
C PHE A 7 -12.17 10.86 19.52
N ASN A 8 -13.34 11.07 18.92
CA ASN A 8 -13.85 12.41 18.67
C ASN A 8 -14.15 13.17 19.96
N GLU A 9 -14.68 12.50 20.96
CA GLU A 9 -14.93 13.12 22.27
C GLU A 9 -13.62 13.45 23.00
N LEU A 10 -12.64 12.53 22.99
CA LEU A 10 -11.32 12.81 23.54
C LEU A 10 -10.65 14.00 22.83
N ASN A 11 -10.74 14.05 21.51
CA ASN A 11 -10.12 15.14 20.75
C ASN A 11 -10.77 16.49 21.02
N LYS A 12 -12.09 16.54 21.24
CA LYS A 12 -12.79 17.76 21.62
C LYS A 12 -12.35 18.27 22.99
N GLU A 13 -12.15 17.35 23.93
CA GLU A 13 -11.85 17.70 25.31
C GLU A 13 -10.37 18.03 25.52
N TYR A 14 -9.46 17.31 24.85
CA TYR A 14 -8.01 17.37 25.13
C TYR A 14 -7.16 17.83 23.96
N ASP A 15 -7.75 18.15 22.80
CA ASP A 15 -7.03 18.55 21.57
C ASP A 15 -5.83 17.63 21.26
N ILE A 16 -6.10 16.32 21.27
CA ILE A 16 -5.06 15.29 21.15
C ILE A 16 -4.54 15.10 19.72
N THR A 17 -5.15 15.76 18.73
CA THR A 17 -4.74 15.66 17.34
C THR A 17 -3.91 16.85 16.90
N LYS A 18 -2.88 16.58 16.13
CA LYS A 18 -2.06 17.60 15.48
C LYS A 18 -1.91 17.29 14.01
N VAL A 19 -2.14 18.30 13.17
CA VAL A 19 -1.87 18.19 11.75
C VAL A 19 -0.37 18.33 11.52
N ILE A 20 0.23 17.32 10.93
CA ILE A 20 1.64 17.28 10.57
C ILE A 20 1.74 17.36 9.04
N ASN A 21 2.63 18.20 8.53
CA ASN A 21 2.93 18.30 7.10
C ASN A 21 4.46 18.33 6.89
N LYS A 22 4.89 18.40 5.62
CA LYS A 22 6.32 18.38 5.27
C LYS A 22 7.09 19.59 5.83
N ASP A 23 6.42 20.71 6.03
CA ASP A 23 7.03 21.96 6.53
C ASP A 23 7.06 21.96 8.07
N ASN A 24 6.20 21.17 8.70
CA ASN A 24 6.08 21.06 10.15
C ASN A 24 6.26 19.60 10.61
N ARG A 25 7.49 19.11 10.48
CA ARG A 25 7.87 17.75 10.92
C ARG A 25 7.74 17.61 12.43
N THR A 26 7.35 16.42 12.87
CA THR A 26 7.20 16.15 14.29
C THR A 26 8.53 15.75 14.95
N ASN A 27 8.77 16.33 16.15
CA ASN A 27 9.86 15.94 17.06
C ASN A 27 9.39 14.79 17.94
N CYS A 28 9.19 13.61 17.40
CA CYS A 28 8.82 12.43 18.19
C CYS A 28 10.04 11.53 18.42
N LYS A 29 10.12 10.96 19.63
CA LYS A 29 11.07 9.89 19.94
C LYS A 29 10.55 8.52 19.52
N TYR A 30 9.25 8.34 19.60
CA TYR A 30 8.57 7.08 19.32
C TYR A 30 7.53 7.31 18.25
N LEU A 31 7.62 6.58 17.15
CA LEU A 31 6.63 6.56 16.09
C LEU A 31 5.86 5.24 16.16
N ILE A 32 4.56 5.31 16.46
CA ILE A 32 3.69 4.14 16.51
C ILE A 32 2.73 4.22 15.32
N LEU A 33 2.73 3.21 14.47
CA LEU A 33 1.91 3.15 13.27
C LEU A 33 0.90 2.00 13.38
N ASP A 34 -0.40 2.32 13.26
CA ASP A 34 -1.44 1.32 13.00
C ASP A 34 -1.43 1.02 11.49
N PHE A 35 -1.03 -0.20 11.15
CA PHE A 35 -0.65 -0.52 9.77
C PHE A 35 -1.71 -1.27 8.97
N ASN A 36 -2.79 -1.75 9.60
CA ASN A 36 -3.79 -2.55 8.89
C ASN A 36 -4.45 -1.83 7.74
N ALA A 37 -4.92 -0.60 7.95
CA ALA A 37 -5.52 0.22 6.91
C ALA A 37 -4.53 0.50 5.77
N ILE A 38 -3.26 0.71 6.11
CA ILE A 38 -2.18 0.99 5.15
C ILE A 38 -1.91 -0.24 4.28
N ILE A 39 -1.81 -1.44 4.87
CA ILE A 39 -1.62 -2.69 4.14
C ILE A 39 -2.77 -2.91 3.14
N HIS A 40 -4.01 -2.72 3.57
CA HIS A 40 -5.18 -2.85 2.70
C HIS A 40 -5.15 -1.86 1.54
N ASN A 41 -4.86 -0.59 1.82
CA ASN A 41 -4.79 0.45 0.79
C ASN A 41 -3.68 0.17 -0.22
N ILE A 42 -2.49 -0.24 0.24
CA ILE A 42 -1.37 -0.59 -0.63
C ILE A 42 -1.70 -1.82 -1.47
N SER A 43 -2.32 -2.85 -0.89
CA SER A 43 -2.72 -4.04 -1.64
C SER A 43 -3.75 -3.72 -2.72
N GLN A 44 -4.73 -2.87 -2.43
CA GLN A 44 -5.70 -2.40 -3.42
C GLN A 44 -5.04 -1.58 -4.52
N TYR A 45 -4.14 -0.67 -4.16
CA TYR A 45 -3.37 0.14 -5.11
C TYR A 45 -2.59 -0.74 -6.09
N VAL A 46 -1.82 -1.71 -5.59
CA VAL A 46 -1.03 -2.64 -6.42
C VAL A 46 -1.94 -3.44 -7.35
N ASN A 47 -3.03 -4.01 -6.83
CA ASN A 47 -3.99 -4.77 -7.64
C ASN A 47 -4.65 -3.93 -8.74
N GLN A 48 -5.02 -2.68 -8.43
CA GLN A 48 -5.61 -1.77 -9.41
C GLN A 48 -4.64 -1.46 -10.55
N HIS A 49 -3.36 -1.18 -10.26
CA HIS A 49 -2.35 -0.87 -11.27
C HIS A 49 -2.06 -2.06 -12.17
N ILE A 50 -1.98 -3.27 -11.62
CA ILE A 50 -1.81 -4.49 -12.40
C ILE A 50 -3.02 -4.74 -13.31
N ASN A 51 -4.24 -4.52 -12.80
CA ASN A 51 -5.45 -4.63 -13.61
C ASN A 51 -5.51 -3.58 -14.74
N ILE A 52 -5.00 -2.37 -14.52
CA ILE A 52 -4.90 -1.35 -15.57
C ILE A 52 -3.92 -1.79 -16.64
N LEU A 53 -2.75 -2.29 -16.27
CA LEU A 53 -1.75 -2.83 -17.21
C LEU A 53 -2.34 -3.98 -18.03
N LEU A 54 -3.00 -4.93 -17.38
CA LEU A 54 -3.65 -6.06 -18.06
C LEU A 54 -4.68 -5.57 -19.08
N LYS A 55 -5.52 -4.60 -18.70
CA LYS A 55 -6.51 -4.01 -19.61
C LYS A 55 -5.88 -3.28 -20.78
N GLN A 56 -4.75 -2.58 -20.61
CA GLN A 56 -4.04 -1.91 -21.71
C GLN A 56 -3.58 -2.90 -22.76
N TYR A 57 -3.10 -4.07 -22.35
CA TYR A 57 -2.70 -5.12 -23.29
C TYR A 57 -3.88 -5.81 -23.96
N LEU A 58 -4.97 -6.07 -23.23
CA LEU A 58 -6.15 -6.75 -23.77
C LEU A 58 -6.95 -5.89 -24.76
N ILE A 59 -7.02 -4.57 -24.55
CA ILE A 59 -7.95 -3.71 -25.28
C ILE A 59 -7.22 -2.83 -26.32
N GLN A 60 -5.88 -2.80 -26.31
CA GLN A 60 -5.06 -1.87 -27.11
C GLN A 60 -5.49 -0.39 -26.97
N VAL A 61 -6.16 -0.04 -25.90
CA VAL A 61 -6.65 1.30 -25.63
C VAL A 61 -5.66 1.99 -24.72
N ASN A 62 -5.15 3.15 -25.16
CA ASN A 62 -4.54 4.12 -24.29
C ASN A 62 -5.58 4.52 -23.22
N ILE A 63 -5.55 3.84 -22.08
CA ILE A 63 -6.30 4.29 -20.91
C ILE A 63 -5.48 5.44 -20.34
N ASP A 64 -6.04 6.66 -20.40
CA ASP A 64 -5.54 7.86 -19.70
C ASP A 64 -5.62 7.63 -18.18
N GLY A 65 -4.81 6.74 -17.67
CA GLY A 65 -4.60 6.49 -16.26
C GLY A 65 -3.10 6.54 -16.02
N ASN A 66 -2.66 7.34 -15.08
CA ASN A 66 -1.27 7.35 -14.63
C ASN A 66 -0.92 5.96 -14.08
N VAL A 67 -0.44 5.09 -14.95
CA VAL A 67 0.19 3.84 -14.52
C VAL A 67 1.48 4.23 -13.81
N ASP A 68 1.64 3.78 -12.57
CA ASP A 68 2.91 3.95 -11.86
C ASP A 68 3.94 2.98 -12.45
N TYR A 69 4.60 3.44 -13.51
CA TYR A 69 5.67 2.67 -14.16
C TYR A 69 6.83 2.35 -13.22
N ASN A 70 7.03 3.12 -12.14
CA ASN A 70 8.04 2.81 -11.13
C ASN A 70 7.73 1.48 -10.43
N LEU A 71 6.45 1.10 -10.37
CA LEU A 71 6.04 -0.21 -9.86
C LEU A 71 6.60 -1.37 -10.69
N ILE A 72 6.77 -1.16 -11.98
CA ILE A 72 7.26 -2.15 -12.96
C ILE A 72 8.79 -2.12 -13.01
N THR A 73 9.38 -0.92 -13.05
CA THR A 73 10.83 -0.68 -13.10
C THR A 73 11.57 -1.29 -11.92
N ASP A 74 11.01 -1.12 -10.72
CA ASP A 74 11.57 -1.65 -9.47
C ASP A 74 11.74 -3.18 -9.46
N LEU A 75 11.14 -3.90 -10.39
CA LEU A 75 11.04 -5.36 -10.40
C LEU A 75 11.74 -6.03 -11.58
N ASN A 76 12.42 -5.25 -12.43
CA ASN A 76 13.11 -5.74 -13.63
C ASN A 76 12.23 -6.59 -14.57
N ILE A 77 10.95 -6.29 -14.67
CA ILE A 77 10.01 -6.97 -15.59
C ILE A 77 9.75 -6.18 -16.86
N GLU A 78 10.34 -4.98 -16.98
CA GLU A 78 10.18 -4.11 -18.16
C GLU A 78 10.57 -4.81 -19.46
N ASP A 79 11.72 -5.50 -19.46
CA ASP A 79 12.19 -6.23 -20.63
C ASP A 79 11.26 -7.37 -21.01
N GLN A 80 10.67 -8.05 -20.02
CA GLN A 80 9.72 -9.13 -20.25
C GLN A 80 8.41 -8.60 -20.82
N ILE A 81 7.91 -7.47 -20.30
CA ILE A 81 6.68 -6.84 -20.77
C ILE A 81 6.90 -6.21 -22.15
N SER A 82 8.02 -5.52 -22.37
CA SER A 82 8.31 -4.86 -23.65
C SER A 82 8.56 -5.84 -24.80
N SER A 83 9.08 -7.03 -24.51
CA SER A 83 9.30 -8.09 -25.49
C SER A 83 8.07 -8.94 -25.78
N PHE A 84 7.00 -8.78 -24.99
CA PHE A 84 5.79 -9.58 -25.12
C PHE A 84 4.91 -9.08 -26.27
N SER A 85 4.61 -9.96 -27.21
CA SER A 85 3.70 -9.69 -28.34
C SER A 85 2.63 -10.79 -28.38
N PRO A 86 1.45 -10.55 -27.80
CA PRO A 86 0.39 -11.54 -27.74
C PRO A 86 -0.29 -11.73 -29.09
N ASN A 87 -0.66 -12.98 -29.40
CA ASN A 87 -1.44 -13.32 -30.59
C ASN A 87 -2.95 -13.31 -30.31
N ASN A 88 -3.35 -13.53 -29.05
CA ASN A 88 -4.73 -13.59 -28.61
C ASN A 88 -4.83 -13.26 -27.11
N GLU A 89 -6.07 -13.18 -26.59
CA GLU A 89 -6.34 -12.88 -25.17
C GLU A 89 -5.80 -13.94 -24.21
N ASP A 90 -5.83 -15.21 -24.60
CA ASP A 90 -5.33 -16.33 -23.76
C ASP A 90 -3.81 -16.23 -23.55
N ASP A 91 -3.07 -15.77 -24.56
CA ASP A 91 -1.64 -15.51 -24.45
C ASP A 91 -1.37 -14.42 -23.41
N VAL A 92 -2.19 -13.36 -23.41
CA VAL A 92 -2.09 -12.26 -22.44
C VAL A 92 -2.33 -12.78 -21.02
N TYR A 93 -3.42 -13.49 -20.78
CA TYR A 93 -3.73 -14.07 -19.47
C TYR A 93 -2.65 -15.04 -19.00
N SER A 94 -2.17 -15.91 -19.89
CA SER A 94 -1.11 -16.86 -19.58
C SER A 94 0.21 -16.17 -19.20
N PHE A 95 0.58 -15.13 -19.91
CA PHE A 95 1.78 -14.34 -19.64
C PHE A 95 1.69 -13.62 -18.31
N PHE A 96 0.60 -12.86 -18.08
CA PHE A 96 0.43 -12.09 -16.85
C PHE A 96 0.28 -12.99 -15.63
N SER A 97 -0.39 -14.13 -15.71
CA SER A 97 -0.50 -15.06 -14.59
C SER A 97 0.83 -15.70 -14.19
N LYS A 98 1.77 -15.85 -15.12
CA LYS A 98 3.13 -16.34 -14.81
C LYS A 98 3.97 -15.28 -14.11
N ILE A 99 3.89 -14.03 -14.57
CA ILE A 99 4.65 -12.92 -13.99
C ILE A 99 4.05 -12.49 -12.65
N PHE A 100 2.74 -12.22 -12.62
CA PHE A 100 2.04 -11.74 -11.44
C PHE A 100 1.47 -12.88 -10.58
N ASN A 101 2.30 -13.89 -10.33
CA ASN A 101 1.95 -14.95 -9.39
C ASN A 101 1.90 -14.41 -7.94
N GLU A 102 1.38 -15.21 -7.02
CA GLU A 102 1.17 -14.81 -5.63
C GLU A 102 2.47 -14.36 -4.95
N GLU A 103 3.58 -15.05 -5.17
CA GLU A 103 4.88 -14.70 -4.56
C GLU A 103 5.36 -13.33 -5.05
N PHE A 104 5.22 -13.06 -6.34
CA PHE A 104 5.56 -11.79 -6.93
C PHE A 104 4.70 -10.65 -6.36
N MET A 105 3.38 -10.86 -6.29
CA MET A 105 2.45 -9.88 -5.73
C MET A 105 2.76 -9.54 -4.28
N ILE A 106 3.09 -10.54 -3.48
CA ILE A 106 3.50 -10.35 -2.08
C ILE A 106 4.78 -9.51 -1.99
N LYS A 107 5.80 -9.83 -2.80
CA LYS A 107 7.05 -9.06 -2.85
C LYS A 107 6.81 -7.60 -3.21
N LEU A 108 5.94 -7.36 -4.20
CA LEU A 108 5.59 -6.01 -4.63
C LEU A 108 4.88 -5.22 -3.55
N ILE A 109 3.91 -5.82 -2.87
CA ILE A 109 3.21 -5.21 -1.73
C ILE A 109 4.21 -4.86 -0.62
N TYR A 110 5.12 -5.77 -0.27
CA TYR A 110 6.14 -5.51 0.75
C TYR A 110 7.07 -4.36 0.36
N LYS A 111 7.50 -4.31 -0.91
CA LYS A 111 8.31 -3.19 -1.40
C LYS A 111 7.58 -1.86 -1.23
N LYS A 112 6.32 -1.78 -1.62
CA LYS A 112 5.51 -0.56 -1.47
C LYS A 112 5.24 -0.20 -0.01
N ILE A 113 5.10 -1.17 0.87
CA ILE A 113 5.02 -0.94 2.32
C ILE A 113 6.31 -0.31 2.85
N GLN A 114 7.47 -0.84 2.47
CA GLN A 114 8.77 -0.28 2.86
C GLN A 114 8.93 1.16 2.37
N ASP A 115 8.64 1.42 1.10
CA ASP A 115 8.71 2.76 0.51
C ASP A 115 7.79 3.75 1.24
N TYR A 116 6.60 3.31 1.62
CA TYR A 116 5.65 4.14 2.37
C TYR A 116 6.14 4.45 3.79
N ILE A 117 6.74 3.50 4.50
CA ILE A 117 7.35 3.73 5.82
C ILE A 117 8.48 4.75 5.70
N ILE A 118 9.38 4.57 4.72
CA ILE A 118 10.47 5.50 4.45
C ILE A 118 9.92 6.90 4.14
N TYR A 119 8.87 6.96 3.33
CA TYR A 119 8.19 8.22 2.99
C TYR A 119 7.65 8.94 4.23
N ILE A 120 6.97 8.23 5.15
CA ILE A 120 6.47 8.82 6.41
C ILE A 120 7.63 9.37 7.24
N ILE A 121 8.66 8.57 7.45
CA ILE A 121 9.80 8.96 8.28
C ILE A 121 10.49 10.20 7.68
N SER A 122 10.80 10.15 6.40
CA SER A 122 11.59 11.21 5.74
C SER A 122 10.84 12.54 5.62
N ASN A 123 9.50 12.49 5.48
CA ASN A 123 8.72 13.70 5.23
C ASN A 123 8.06 14.28 6.48
N TYR A 124 7.77 13.46 7.48
CA TYR A 124 6.95 13.89 8.63
C TYR A 124 7.67 13.81 9.98
N CYS A 125 8.82 13.11 10.07
CA CYS A 125 9.56 13.00 11.31
C CYS A 125 10.91 13.73 11.23
N VAL A 126 11.37 14.24 12.37
CA VAL A 126 12.75 14.68 12.54
C VAL A 126 13.58 13.45 12.89
N THR A 127 14.29 12.91 11.90
CA THR A 127 14.94 11.59 11.98
C THR A 127 15.99 11.49 13.08
N GLU A 128 16.69 12.59 13.38
CA GLU A 128 17.70 12.67 14.43
C GLU A 128 17.11 12.53 15.84
N LYS A 129 15.80 12.69 15.99
CA LYS A 129 15.07 12.58 17.26
C LYS A 129 14.36 11.24 17.42
N LEU A 130 14.26 10.49 16.33
CA LEU A 130 13.51 9.24 16.30
C LEU A 130 14.35 8.10 16.89
N GLU A 131 13.90 7.55 18.00
CA GLU A 131 14.60 6.45 18.72
C GLU A 131 13.98 5.08 18.41
N LEU A 132 12.66 5.04 18.15
CA LEU A 132 11.92 3.78 17.92
C LEU A 132 10.77 3.96 16.95
N ILE A 133 10.63 3.00 16.05
CA ILE A 133 9.45 2.84 15.19
C ILE A 133 8.77 1.54 15.59
N TYR A 134 7.49 1.62 15.96
CA TYR A 134 6.68 0.48 16.30
C TYR A 134 5.52 0.34 15.32
N ILE A 135 5.48 -0.78 14.60
CA ILE A 135 4.45 -1.08 13.61
C ILE A 135 3.46 -2.06 14.25
N CYS A 136 2.22 -1.59 14.45
CA CYS A 136 1.15 -2.39 14.99
C CYS A 136 0.38 -3.04 13.83
N ILE A 137 0.27 -4.36 13.87
CA ILE A 137 -0.58 -5.13 12.96
C ILE A 137 -1.58 -5.89 13.82
N ASP A 138 -2.87 -5.82 13.47
CA ASP A 138 -3.90 -6.59 14.16
C ASP A 138 -3.58 -8.08 14.09
N GLY A 139 -3.61 -8.73 15.25
CA GLY A 139 -3.51 -10.17 15.34
C GLY A 139 -4.78 -10.87 14.83
N VAL A 140 -4.82 -12.18 15.01
CA VAL A 140 -6.00 -12.99 14.69
C VAL A 140 -7.20 -12.44 15.48
N PRO A 141 -8.31 -12.09 14.82
CA PRO A 141 -9.46 -11.53 15.50
C PRO A 141 -10.03 -12.53 16.51
N SER A 142 -10.51 -12.01 17.63
CA SER A 142 -11.17 -12.85 18.63
C SER A 142 -12.36 -13.61 18.03
N LYS A 143 -12.69 -14.79 18.59
CA LYS A 143 -13.83 -15.58 18.14
C LYS A 143 -15.14 -14.77 18.10
N ALA A 144 -15.34 -13.86 19.07
CA ALA A 144 -16.49 -12.96 19.12
C ALA A 144 -16.52 -12.01 17.90
N LYS A 145 -15.37 -11.44 17.50
CA LYS A 145 -15.28 -10.56 16.33
C LYS A 145 -15.55 -11.31 15.03
N ILE A 146 -15.11 -12.56 14.92
CA ILE A 146 -15.38 -13.41 13.75
C ILE A 146 -16.89 -13.69 13.62
N ILE A 147 -17.57 -13.96 14.73
CA ILE A 147 -19.01 -14.26 14.73
C ILE A 147 -19.85 -13.02 14.36
N THR A 148 -19.45 -11.83 14.81
CA THR A 148 -20.18 -10.57 14.53
C THR A 148 -19.95 -10.02 13.11
N GLN A 149 -18.95 -10.51 12.39
CA GLN A 149 -18.65 -10.10 11.01
C GLN A 149 -19.22 -11.05 9.93
N ARG A 150 -19.89 -12.13 10.34
CA ARG A 150 -20.64 -13.01 9.46
C ARG A 150 -22.11 -12.60 9.37
#